data_4cc04ef266a18164c5da4745f95d56de
#
_entry.id   4cc04ef266a18164c5da4745f95d56de
#
_cell.length_a   1.000
_cell.length_b   1.000
_cell.length_c   1.000
_cell.angle_alpha   90.00
_cell.angle_beta   90.00
_cell.angle_gamma   90.00
#
_symmetry.space_group_name_H-M   'P 1'
#
loop_
_entity.id
_entity.type
_entity.pdbx_description
1 polymer ?
#
loop_
_entity_poly.entity_id
_entity_poly.type
_entity_poly.pdbx_seq_one_letter_code
_entity_poly.pdbx_strand_id
1 'polypeptide(L)'
;RQGGERVVRVHRAGKIAVSVFSPLEHFRDIATRMDVAIHTGRTHQIRVHAAFAGHPVAGDEKYGDKECNARLRGLGLRRMFLHAASVSFVWPESGDAFRIEAPMPADLASLLERLWESPRAQA
;
A
#
# COMPACT_ATOMS: atom_id res chain seq x y z
N ARG A 1 -14.18 -0.03 -12.04
CA ARG A 1 -13.83 -1.40 -12.17
C ARG A 1 -13.03 -1.93 -10.98
N GLN A 2 -13.29 -3.12 -10.60
CA GLN A 2 -12.74 -3.64 -9.39
C GLN A 2 -11.74 -4.71 -9.65
N GLY A 3 -10.88 -4.96 -8.72
CA GLY A 3 -10.14 -6.16 -8.61
C GLY A 3 -9.07 -6.45 -9.63
N GLY A 4 -8.73 -5.56 -10.51
CA GLY A 4 -7.65 -5.80 -11.45
C GLY A 4 -6.32 -5.40 -10.85
N GLU A 5 -5.26 -6.10 -11.24
CA GLU A 5 -3.92 -5.66 -10.91
C GLU A 5 -3.54 -4.44 -11.72
N ARG A 6 -2.72 -3.60 -11.12
CA ARG A 6 -2.19 -2.43 -11.82
C ARG A 6 -0.67 -2.41 -11.67
N VAL A 7 0.02 -2.36 -12.80
CA VAL A 7 1.48 -2.31 -12.81
C VAL A 7 1.91 -0.87 -13.06
N VAL A 8 2.78 -0.37 -12.20
CA VAL A 8 3.33 0.97 -12.34
C VAL A 8 4.81 0.87 -12.60
N ARG A 9 5.26 1.46 -13.70
CA ARG A 9 6.66 1.51 -14.08
C ARG A 9 7.09 2.95 -14.20
N VAL A 10 8.22 3.28 -13.59
CA VAL A 10 8.78 4.63 -13.69
C VAL A 10 10.25 4.51 -14.06
N HIS A 11 10.66 5.27 -15.07
CA HIS A 11 12.05 5.35 -15.50
C HIS A 11 12.64 6.67 -15.02
N ARG A 12 13.74 6.59 -14.30
CA ARG A 12 14.40 7.80 -13.81
C ARG A 12 15.91 7.57 -13.81
N ALA A 13 16.64 8.44 -14.45
CA ALA A 13 18.11 8.36 -14.51
C ALA A 13 18.59 7.00 -15.00
N GLY A 14 17.95 6.46 -16.02
CA GLY A 14 18.33 5.19 -16.60
C GLY A 14 17.95 3.98 -15.78
N LYS A 15 17.21 4.15 -14.69
CA LYS A 15 16.80 3.05 -13.82
C LYS A 15 15.30 2.84 -13.94
N ILE A 16 14.88 1.58 -13.77
CA ILE A 16 13.48 1.20 -13.82
C ILE A 16 13.02 0.77 -12.44
N ALA A 17 11.85 1.26 -12.03
CA ALA A 17 11.21 0.83 -10.81
C ALA A 17 9.84 0.27 -11.15
N VAL A 18 9.51 -0.92 -10.63
CA VAL A 18 8.26 -1.60 -10.95
C VAL A 18 7.54 -1.98 -9.67
N SER A 19 6.27 -1.60 -9.59
CA SER A 19 5.38 -1.98 -8.50
C SER A 19 4.10 -2.57 -9.08
N VAL A 20 3.61 -3.64 -8.46
CA VAL A 20 2.36 -4.28 -8.88
C VAL A 20 1.35 -4.15 -7.73
N PHE A 21 0.26 -3.45 -7.99
CA PHE A 21 -0.78 -3.18 -6.99
C PHE A 21 -1.97 -4.10 -7.25
N SER A 22 -2.38 -4.85 -6.22
CA SER A 22 -3.51 -5.77 -6.32
C SER A 22 -4.53 -5.41 -5.24
N PRO A 23 -5.76 -5.00 -5.61
CA PRO A 23 -6.74 -4.61 -4.61
C PRO A 23 -7.24 -5.81 -3.82
N LEU A 24 -7.37 -5.63 -2.50
CA LEU A 24 -7.87 -6.65 -1.59
C LEU A 24 -9.26 -6.32 -1.07
N GLU A 25 -9.48 -5.07 -0.67
CA GLU A 25 -10.76 -4.63 -0.12
C GLU A 25 -11.03 -3.20 -0.55
N HIS A 26 -12.29 -2.91 -0.86
CA HIS A 26 -12.72 -1.55 -1.21
C HIS A 26 -13.60 -1.00 -0.10
N PHE A 27 -13.33 0.21 0.32
CA PHE A 27 -14.13 0.91 1.32
C PHE A 27 -14.82 2.10 0.68
N ARG A 28 -15.67 1.81 -0.30
CA ARG A 28 -16.46 2.78 -1.03
C ARG A 28 -15.59 3.92 -1.56
N ASP A 29 -15.95 5.15 -1.21
CA ASP A 29 -15.24 6.34 -1.68
C ASP A 29 -14.13 6.77 -0.75
N ILE A 30 -13.81 5.98 0.28
CA ILE A 30 -12.81 6.36 1.27
C ILE A 30 -11.42 5.87 0.90
N ALA A 31 -11.29 4.55 0.70
CA ALA A 31 -9.97 3.95 0.51
C ALA A 31 -10.08 2.54 -0.08
N THR A 32 -8.95 2.03 -0.55
CA THR A 32 -8.83 0.65 -0.99
C THR A 32 -7.60 0.06 -0.35
N ARG A 33 -7.75 -1.12 0.27
CA ARG A 33 -6.61 -1.86 0.81
C ARG A 33 -5.98 -2.65 -0.33
N MET A 34 -4.68 -2.49 -0.50
CA MET A 34 -3.95 -3.08 -1.62
C MET A 34 -2.83 -3.97 -1.14
N ASP A 35 -2.57 -5.04 -1.87
CA ASP A 35 -1.32 -5.78 -1.77
C ASP A 35 -0.37 -5.20 -2.82
N VAL A 36 0.88 -4.94 -2.45
CA VAL A 36 1.84 -4.34 -3.37
C VAL A 36 3.07 -5.21 -3.44
N ALA A 37 3.38 -5.67 -4.64
CA ALA A 37 4.60 -6.43 -4.89
C ALA A 37 5.60 -5.53 -5.58
N ILE A 38 6.83 -5.49 -5.07
CA ILE A 38 7.90 -4.70 -5.68
C ILE A 38 9.05 -5.60 -6.06
N HIS A 39 9.62 -5.32 -7.21
CA HIS A 39 10.77 -6.08 -7.72
C HIS A 39 12.05 -5.25 -7.66
N THR A 40 11.92 -4.00 -7.23
CA THR A 40 13.04 -3.08 -7.00
C THR A 40 12.76 -2.38 -5.69
N GLY A 41 13.80 -1.82 -5.07
CA GLY A 41 13.63 -1.11 -3.79
C GLY A 41 14.11 0.32 -3.86
N ARG A 42 13.62 1.09 -4.84
CA ARG A 42 14.01 2.49 -4.97
C ARG A 42 13.40 3.31 -3.85
N THR A 43 14.03 4.45 -3.57
CA THR A 43 13.61 5.34 -2.49
C THR A 43 12.14 5.71 -2.61
N HIS A 44 11.37 5.46 -1.55
CA HIS A 44 9.94 5.75 -1.47
C HIS A 44 9.14 5.17 -2.65
N GLN A 45 9.59 4.06 -3.21
CA GLN A 45 9.02 3.55 -4.45
C GLN A 45 7.50 3.40 -4.42
N ILE A 46 6.95 2.72 -3.41
CA ILE A 46 5.52 2.49 -3.34
C ILE A 46 4.77 3.80 -3.22
N ARG A 47 5.29 4.71 -2.38
CA ARG A 47 4.65 6.00 -2.14
C ARG A 47 4.59 6.85 -3.40
N VAL A 48 5.70 6.89 -4.13
CA VAL A 48 5.80 7.66 -5.37
C VAL A 48 4.90 7.05 -6.46
N HIS A 49 4.94 5.72 -6.60
CA HIS A 49 4.14 5.04 -7.61
C HIS A 49 2.65 5.20 -7.35
N ALA A 50 2.23 5.08 -6.10
CA ALA A 50 0.83 5.25 -5.74
C ALA A 50 0.35 6.66 -6.07
N ALA A 51 1.15 7.67 -5.72
CA ALA A 51 0.81 9.05 -6.00
C ALA A 51 0.78 9.32 -7.51
N PHE A 52 1.74 8.76 -8.24
CA PHE A 52 1.80 8.89 -9.70
C PHE A 52 0.53 8.34 -10.35
N ALA A 53 0.01 7.24 -9.82
CA ALA A 53 -1.21 6.62 -10.34
C ALA A 53 -2.49 7.35 -9.90
N GLY A 54 -2.37 8.40 -9.10
CA GLY A 54 -3.52 9.17 -8.65
C GLY A 54 -4.17 8.63 -7.37
N HIS A 55 -3.51 7.69 -6.69
CA HIS A 55 -4.06 7.06 -5.49
C HIS A 55 -3.00 6.99 -4.39
N PRO A 56 -2.63 8.13 -3.79
CA PRO A 56 -1.54 8.15 -2.82
C PRO A 56 -1.84 7.29 -1.60
N VAL A 57 -0.77 6.87 -0.93
CA VAL A 57 -0.88 6.04 0.27
C VAL A 57 -1.55 6.82 1.39
N ALA A 58 -2.49 6.20 2.08
CA ALA A 58 -3.20 6.82 3.19
C ALA A 58 -2.20 7.19 4.29
N GLY A 59 -2.30 8.43 4.76
CA GLY A 59 -1.42 8.92 5.81
C GLY A 59 -0.06 9.42 5.34
N ASP A 60 0.18 9.42 4.03
CA ASP A 60 1.43 9.91 3.48
C ASP A 60 1.39 11.43 3.43
N GLU A 61 2.20 12.08 4.26
CA GLU A 61 2.17 13.54 4.37
C GLU A 61 2.96 14.24 3.29
N LYS A 62 3.86 13.52 2.64
CA LYS A 62 4.68 14.11 1.58
C LYS A 62 4.03 14.02 0.21
N TYR A 63 3.51 12.84 -0.14
CA TYR A 63 2.94 12.60 -1.46
C TYR A 63 1.43 12.47 -1.44
N GLY A 64 0.81 12.55 -0.28
CA GLY A 64 -0.58 12.20 -0.12
C GLY A 64 -1.57 13.34 -0.31
N ASP A 65 -2.83 13.00 -0.14
CA ASP A 65 -3.96 13.91 -0.25
C ASP A 65 -4.33 14.39 1.15
N LYS A 66 -4.20 15.69 1.38
CA LYS A 66 -4.44 16.27 2.71
C LYS A 66 -5.87 16.06 3.18
N GLU A 67 -6.82 16.19 2.30
CA GLU A 67 -8.22 16.06 2.64
C GLU A 67 -8.56 14.64 3.06
N CYS A 68 -8.12 13.67 2.26
CA CYS A 68 -8.31 12.27 2.58
C CYS A 68 -7.59 11.89 3.87
N ASN A 69 -6.37 12.39 4.05
CA ASN A 69 -5.61 12.10 5.27
C ASN A 69 -6.30 12.64 6.50
N ALA A 70 -6.94 13.81 6.41
CA ALA A 70 -7.68 14.38 7.53
C ALA A 70 -8.87 13.50 7.90
N ARG A 71 -9.59 12.98 6.90
CA ARG A 71 -10.71 12.08 7.15
C ARG A 71 -10.25 10.81 7.86
N LEU A 72 -9.14 10.23 7.40
CA LEU A 72 -8.62 9.00 7.99
C LEU A 72 -8.06 9.23 9.38
N ARG A 73 -7.50 10.41 9.63
CA ARG A 73 -7.04 10.77 10.96
C ARG A 73 -8.22 10.80 11.93
N GLY A 74 -9.38 11.26 11.46
CA GLY A 74 -10.61 11.24 12.25
C GLY A 74 -11.05 9.83 12.61
N LEU A 75 -10.65 8.83 11.82
CA LEU A 75 -10.93 7.43 12.10
C LEU A 75 -9.82 6.75 12.90
N GLY A 76 -8.77 7.47 13.23
CA GLY A 76 -7.73 6.95 14.11
C GLY A 76 -6.39 6.69 13.45
N LEU A 77 -6.24 6.99 12.16
CA LEU A 77 -4.97 6.78 11.49
C LEU A 77 -3.95 7.81 11.95
N ARG A 78 -2.85 7.35 12.54
CA ARG A 78 -1.82 8.23 13.08
C ARG A 78 -0.50 8.14 12.33
N ARG A 79 -0.44 7.28 11.33
CA ARG A 79 0.76 7.11 10.53
C ARG A 79 0.39 6.63 9.14
N MET A 80 1.38 6.55 8.26
CA MET A 80 1.17 6.05 6.92
C MET A 80 0.74 4.58 6.97
N PHE A 81 -0.31 4.24 6.21
CA PHE A 81 -0.79 2.87 6.14
C PHE A 81 0.07 2.10 5.14
N LEU A 82 1.22 1.64 5.61
CA LEU A 82 2.16 0.91 4.78
C LEU A 82 2.91 -0.07 5.67
N HIS A 83 2.89 -1.34 5.30
CA HIS A 83 3.47 -2.41 6.10
C HIS A 83 4.14 -3.43 5.20
N ALA A 84 5.40 -3.75 5.50
CA ALA A 84 6.12 -4.80 4.78
C ALA A 84 5.65 -6.15 5.30
N ALA A 85 4.70 -6.75 4.58
CA ALA A 85 4.04 -7.97 5.03
C ALA A 85 4.90 -9.22 4.83
N SER A 86 5.73 -9.24 3.81
CA SER A 86 6.58 -10.40 3.57
C SER A 86 7.79 -10.05 2.73
N VAL A 87 8.84 -10.84 2.90
CA VAL A 87 10.05 -10.77 2.09
C VAL A 87 10.39 -12.18 1.68
N SER A 88 10.66 -12.42 0.41
CA SER A 88 11.07 -13.72 -0.08
C SER A 88 12.22 -13.59 -1.06
N PHE A 89 13.12 -14.57 -1.02
CA PHE A 89 14.26 -14.60 -1.94
C PHE A 89 14.83 -16.01 -1.99
N VAL A 90 15.73 -16.22 -2.94
CA VAL A 90 16.40 -17.51 -3.10
C VAL A 90 17.88 -17.29 -2.79
N TRP A 91 18.43 -18.16 -1.93
CA TRP A 91 19.85 -18.11 -1.60
C TRP A 91 20.67 -18.46 -2.84
N PRO A 92 21.58 -17.58 -3.29
CA PRO A 92 22.33 -17.84 -4.52
C PRO A 92 23.18 -19.09 -4.45
N GLU A 93 23.77 -19.39 -3.29
CA GLU A 93 24.68 -20.52 -3.17
C GLU A 93 23.97 -21.87 -3.20
N SER A 94 22.82 -21.98 -2.56
CA SER A 94 22.15 -23.26 -2.39
C SER A 94 20.90 -23.42 -3.26
N GLY A 95 20.34 -22.32 -3.74
CA GLY A 95 19.07 -22.36 -4.45
C GLY A 95 17.87 -22.51 -3.54
N ASP A 96 18.06 -22.49 -2.23
CA ASP A 96 16.95 -22.61 -1.28
C ASP A 96 16.11 -21.34 -1.23
N ALA A 97 14.81 -21.52 -1.18
CA ALA A 97 13.88 -20.40 -1.05
C ALA A 97 13.74 -20.00 0.40
N PHE A 98 13.60 -18.71 0.63
CA PHE A 98 13.44 -18.13 1.96
C PHE A 98 12.31 -17.13 1.96
N ARG A 99 11.43 -17.20 2.98
CA ARG A 99 10.32 -16.27 3.10
C ARG A 99 10.07 -15.93 4.55
N ILE A 100 9.94 -14.63 4.83
CA ILE A 100 9.57 -14.14 6.15
C ILE A 100 8.28 -13.34 6.00
N GLU A 101 7.35 -13.56 6.93
CA GLU A 101 6.09 -12.81 6.97
C GLU A 101 5.98 -12.10 8.30
N ALA A 102 5.34 -10.94 8.28
CA ALA A 102 5.07 -10.16 9.49
C ALA A 102 3.58 -9.83 9.54
N PRO A 103 2.91 -10.10 10.66
CA PRO A 103 1.49 -9.78 10.76
C PRO A 103 1.26 -8.28 10.76
N MET A 104 0.06 -7.87 10.35
CA MET A 104 -0.29 -6.47 10.31
C MET A 104 -0.28 -5.89 11.73
N PRO A 105 0.34 -4.72 11.94
CA PRO A 105 0.32 -4.08 13.27
C PRO A 105 -1.11 -3.79 13.72
N ALA A 106 -1.31 -3.84 15.04
CA ALA A 106 -2.64 -3.70 15.62
C ALA A 106 -3.29 -2.35 15.29
N ASP A 107 -2.51 -1.28 15.23
CA ASP A 107 -3.08 0.03 14.92
C ASP A 107 -3.63 0.11 13.50
N LEU A 108 -2.98 -0.54 12.55
CA LEU A 108 -3.48 -0.58 11.18
C LEU A 108 -4.69 -1.51 11.06
N ALA A 109 -4.66 -2.64 11.77
CA ALA A 109 -5.80 -3.54 11.78
C ALA A 109 -7.03 -2.88 12.39
N SER A 110 -6.85 -2.08 13.44
CA SER A 110 -7.95 -1.36 14.04
C SER A 110 -8.56 -0.33 13.08
N LEU A 111 -7.74 0.30 12.27
CA LEU A 111 -8.26 1.23 11.27
C LEU A 111 -9.14 0.51 10.26
N LEU A 112 -8.75 -0.69 9.83
CA LEU A 112 -9.55 -1.46 8.88
C LEU A 112 -10.93 -1.78 9.47
N GLU A 113 -10.99 -2.12 10.76
CA GLU A 113 -12.26 -2.38 11.42
C GLU A 113 -13.15 -1.14 11.43
N ARG A 114 -12.55 0.01 11.71
CA ARG A 114 -13.30 1.27 11.71
C ARG A 114 -13.80 1.65 10.33
N LEU A 115 -13.01 1.36 9.29
CA LEU A 115 -13.45 1.59 7.93
C LEU A 115 -14.64 0.71 7.58
N TRP A 116 -14.63 -0.55 8.01
CA TRP A 116 -15.76 -1.45 7.80
C TRP A 116 -17.03 -0.97 8.52
N GLU A 117 -16.86 -0.35 9.69
CA GLU A 117 -17.99 0.14 10.47
C GLU A 117 -18.50 1.50 9.99
N SER A 118 -17.73 2.18 9.15
CA SER A 118 -18.12 3.48 8.66
C SER A 118 -19.34 3.35 7.74
N PRO A 119 -20.38 4.18 7.91
CA PRO A 119 -21.54 4.13 7.01
C PRO A 119 -21.16 4.29 5.54
N ARG A 120 -20.14 5.09 5.24
CA ARG A 120 -19.69 5.28 3.86
C ARG A 120 -19.08 4.03 3.28
N ALA A 121 -18.35 3.27 4.11
CA ALA A 121 -17.71 2.05 3.64
C ALA A 121 -18.74 0.94 3.42
N GLN A 122 -19.80 0.92 4.20
CA GLN A 122 -20.79 -0.14 4.16
C GLN A 122 -21.93 0.13 3.18
N ALA A 123 -22.23 1.38 2.99
CA ALA A 123 -23.33 1.75 2.10
C ALA A 123 -23.01 1.51 0.63
#